data_16249218283ff6e65d9c88f35b43e5b6
#
_entry.id   16249218283ff6e65d9c88f35b43e5b6
#
_cell.length_a   1.000
_cell.length_b   1.000
_cell.length_c   1.000
_cell.angle_alpha   90.00
_cell.angle_beta   90.00
_cell.angle_gamma   90.00
#
_symmetry.space_group_name_H-M   'P 1'
#
loop_
_entity.id
_entity.type
_entity.pdbx_description
1 polymer ?
#
loop_
_entity_poly.entity_id
_entity_poly.type
_entity_poly.pdbx_seq_one_letter_code
_entity_poly.pdbx_strand_id
1 'polypeptide(L)'
;MKNNSRNHRIFLPAFLLLILLPAGLTACTQTGNPADESGLWVSLVMGILLLLAYAGLLIYLWRAGKLATWFNAGITAFRLKTQGARLKGELKSLDRDKSDLLDELGEKAWAARVSDPSYESAYNQLLTVQGQIDGATDHRRSLEEKKVELAEQRKAVVERFGQQIDALKSQQTAVEHDLNDAKNRVRALEADLDAASQEKIRFQRDVKDTRGRIIELERTDDPDKGVRLVDLNSRLNTLTTSLLDATNAEPELAAQLPGLQNQALAFSTQFNDLQGQIQALEGDLKSELLPLDDQLEALEKQIKTKTSEIKSFDEQLGPMAKSLGAQVEKARPLSPDLTELYQKLDMILSKVDFKAQAKEDISSNLGTVDKTASLNFYVLLLIGVLIIVLAILLLTGVI
;
A
#
# COMPACT_ATOMS: atom_id res chain seq x y z
N MET A 1 21.00 -52.94 -50.52
CA MET A 1 22.21 -52.37 -49.88
C MET A 1 22.13 -52.49 -48.38
N LYS A 2 22.50 -53.67 -47.84
CA LYS A 2 22.60 -53.93 -46.38
C LYS A 2 24.09 -54.10 -46.11
N ASN A 3 24.68 -53.21 -45.30
CA ASN A 3 25.88 -53.46 -44.50
C ASN A 3 26.62 -52.12 -44.21
N ASN A 4 26.15 -51.34 -43.25
CA ASN A 4 27.05 -50.34 -42.65
C ASN A 4 26.59 -49.91 -41.20
N SER A 5 25.74 -50.70 -40.50
CA SER A 5 25.28 -50.34 -39.18
C SER A 5 26.13 -50.86 -38.00
N ARG A 6 27.18 -51.66 -38.27
CA ARG A 6 28.00 -52.31 -37.22
C ARG A 6 29.17 -51.47 -36.69
N ASN A 7 29.67 -50.50 -37.47
CA ASN A 7 30.85 -49.73 -37.06
C ASN A 7 30.55 -48.53 -36.09
N HIS A 8 29.30 -48.12 -35.95
CA HIS A 8 28.96 -47.01 -35.05
C HIS A 8 28.91 -47.37 -33.57
N ARG A 9 28.73 -48.66 -33.22
CA ARG A 9 28.60 -49.10 -31.84
C ARG A 9 29.92 -49.27 -31.09
N ILE A 10 31.03 -49.32 -31.78
CA ILE A 10 32.37 -49.58 -31.19
C ILE A 10 33.07 -48.27 -30.77
N PHE A 11 32.78 -47.15 -31.47
CA PHE A 11 33.46 -45.86 -31.20
C PHE A 11 32.97 -45.12 -29.97
N LEU A 12 31.69 -45.21 -29.61
CA LEU A 12 31.12 -44.53 -28.48
C LEU A 12 31.71 -45.02 -27.12
N PRO A 13 31.83 -46.31 -26.82
CA PRO A 13 32.43 -46.79 -25.59
C PRO A 13 33.95 -46.54 -25.51
N ALA A 14 34.69 -46.61 -26.62
CA ALA A 14 36.13 -46.31 -26.64
C ALA A 14 36.40 -44.80 -26.37
N PHE A 15 35.53 -43.93 -26.86
CA PHE A 15 35.63 -42.48 -26.66
C PHE A 15 35.20 -42.05 -25.24
N LEU A 16 34.20 -42.70 -24.66
CA LEU A 16 33.81 -42.53 -23.26
C LEU A 16 34.92 -42.99 -22.30
N LEU A 17 35.61 -44.08 -22.61
CA LEU A 17 36.77 -44.56 -21.86
C LEU A 17 37.94 -43.55 -21.89
N LEU A 18 38.16 -42.89 -23.03
CA LEU A 18 39.22 -41.90 -23.20
C LEU A 18 38.94 -40.57 -22.45
N ILE A 19 37.68 -40.25 -22.22
CA ILE A 19 37.23 -39.06 -21.40
C ILE A 19 37.26 -39.39 -19.91
N LEU A 20 36.96 -40.64 -19.52
CA LEU A 20 36.95 -41.05 -18.13
C LEU A 20 38.33 -41.37 -17.54
N LEU A 21 39.31 -41.68 -18.36
CA LEU A 21 40.68 -41.98 -17.96
C LEU A 21 41.38 -40.78 -17.24
N PRO A 22 41.27 -39.53 -17.75
CA PRO A 22 41.88 -38.40 -17.04
C PRO A 22 41.18 -38.08 -15.72
N ALA A 23 39.83 -38.24 -15.61
CA ALA A 23 39.10 -37.99 -14.40
C ALA A 23 39.46 -38.99 -13.27
N GLY A 24 39.81 -40.25 -13.65
CA GLY A 24 40.28 -41.25 -12.70
C GLY A 24 41.73 -41.02 -12.21
N LEU A 25 42.58 -40.44 -13.08
CA LEU A 25 43.96 -40.13 -12.73
C LEU A 25 44.12 -38.86 -11.87
N THR A 26 43.27 -37.84 -12.06
CA THR A 26 43.26 -36.65 -11.23
C THR A 26 42.70 -36.90 -9.80
N ALA A 27 41.80 -37.89 -9.66
CA ALA A 27 41.31 -38.27 -8.32
C ALA A 27 42.38 -38.97 -7.44
N CYS A 28 43.44 -39.54 -8.05
CA CYS A 28 44.53 -40.19 -7.32
C CYS A 28 45.70 -39.25 -6.94
N THR A 29 45.73 -37.99 -7.45
CA THR A 29 46.85 -37.06 -7.16
C THR A 29 46.51 -35.98 -6.15
N GLN A 30 45.30 -35.94 -5.58
CA GLN A 30 44.83 -34.88 -4.66
C GLN A 30 45.09 -35.19 -3.19
N THR A 31 46.25 -35.79 -2.86
CA THR A 31 46.73 -35.86 -1.45
C THR A 31 48.17 -35.35 -1.42
N GLY A 32 48.37 -34.02 -1.42
CA GLY A 32 49.67 -33.47 -1.21
C GLY A 32 49.79 -32.00 -1.54
N ASN A 33 50.17 -31.19 -0.61
CA ASN A 33 50.72 -29.84 -0.53
C ASN A 33 50.71 -28.94 -1.82
N PRO A 34 50.20 -27.71 -1.75
CA PRO A 34 50.06 -26.77 -2.90
C PRO A 34 51.40 -26.18 -3.40
N ALA A 35 52.54 -26.76 -3.08
CA ALA A 35 53.89 -26.27 -3.47
C ALA A 35 54.65 -27.18 -4.44
N ASP A 36 53.98 -28.17 -5.07
CA ASP A 36 54.70 -29.12 -5.94
C ASP A 36 54.56 -28.73 -7.43
N GLU A 37 55.63 -28.13 -7.97
CA GLU A 37 55.75 -27.80 -9.42
C GLU A 37 55.48 -28.99 -10.35
N SER A 38 55.60 -30.21 -9.85
CA SER A 38 55.30 -31.45 -10.60
C SER A 38 53.84 -31.60 -10.99
N GLY A 39 52.89 -31.12 -10.17
CA GLY A 39 51.43 -31.15 -10.46
C GLY A 39 51.04 -30.29 -11.64
N LEU A 40 51.64 -29.10 -11.75
CA LEU A 40 51.38 -28.16 -12.86
C LEU A 40 51.88 -28.72 -14.19
N TRP A 41 53.05 -29.39 -14.24
CA TRP A 41 53.55 -30.02 -15.44
C TRP A 41 52.68 -31.18 -15.93
N VAL A 42 52.13 -31.98 -15.01
CA VAL A 42 51.25 -33.10 -15.36
C VAL A 42 49.95 -32.56 -15.95
N SER A 43 49.31 -31.53 -15.36
CA SER A 43 48.11 -30.92 -15.90
C SER A 43 48.31 -30.29 -17.27
N LEU A 44 49.43 -29.61 -17.46
CA LEU A 44 49.79 -28.99 -18.74
C LEU A 44 50.02 -30.07 -19.85
N VAL A 45 50.75 -31.14 -19.53
CA VAL A 45 50.96 -32.25 -20.45
C VAL A 45 49.65 -32.96 -20.81
N MET A 46 48.77 -33.16 -19.82
CA MET A 46 47.45 -33.78 -20.03
C MET A 46 46.54 -32.89 -20.90
N GLY A 47 46.52 -31.57 -20.67
CA GLY A 47 45.77 -30.61 -21.49
C GLY A 47 46.22 -30.65 -22.96
N ILE A 48 47.55 -30.64 -23.19
CA ILE A 48 48.12 -30.76 -24.56
C ILE A 48 47.78 -32.11 -25.20
N LEU A 49 47.86 -33.21 -24.47
CA LEU A 49 47.53 -34.53 -24.99
C LEU A 49 46.06 -34.64 -25.41
N LEU A 50 45.14 -34.05 -24.62
CA LEU A 50 43.71 -33.99 -24.97
C LEU A 50 43.46 -33.20 -26.26
N LEU A 51 44.13 -32.05 -26.43
CA LEU A 51 44.05 -31.26 -27.67
C LEU A 51 44.62 -32.00 -28.85
N LEU A 52 45.75 -32.68 -28.70
CA LEU A 52 46.35 -33.51 -29.77
C LEU A 52 45.49 -34.71 -30.14
N ALA A 53 44.86 -35.37 -29.16
CA ALA A 53 43.94 -36.47 -29.41
C ALA A 53 42.68 -35.99 -30.19
N TYR A 54 42.15 -34.81 -29.84
CA TYR A 54 41.04 -34.23 -30.58
C TYR A 54 41.44 -33.81 -31.99
N ALA A 55 42.62 -33.18 -32.17
CA ALA A 55 43.15 -32.86 -33.48
C ALA A 55 43.37 -34.14 -34.35
N GLY A 56 43.90 -35.19 -33.74
CA GLY A 56 44.05 -36.50 -34.41
C GLY A 56 42.71 -37.10 -34.86
N LEU A 57 41.67 -37.00 -34.04
CA LEU A 57 40.30 -37.39 -34.38
C LEU A 57 39.77 -36.58 -35.57
N LEU A 58 39.98 -35.27 -35.59
CA LEU A 58 39.56 -34.40 -36.71
C LEU A 58 40.26 -34.76 -37.97
N ILE A 59 41.57 -35.00 -37.93
CA ILE A 59 42.40 -35.46 -39.13
C ILE A 59 41.89 -36.80 -39.61
N TYR A 60 41.65 -37.77 -38.75
CA TYR A 60 41.10 -39.07 -39.10
C TYR A 60 39.72 -38.93 -39.78
N LEU A 61 38.81 -38.15 -39.25
CA LEU A 61 37.51 -37.92 -39.86
C LEU A 61 37.59 -37.16 -41.18
N TRP A 62 38.52 -36.22 -41.27
CA TRP A 62 38.80 -35.51 -42.54
C TRP A 62 39.30 -36.47 -43.63
N ARG A 63 40.29 -37.34 -43.31
CA ARG A 63 40.82 -38.33 -44.20
C ARG A 63 39.80 -39.40 -44.66
N ALA A 64 38.84 -39.68 -43.75
CA ALA A 64 37.72 -40.59 -44.05
C ALA A 64 36.60 -39.92 -44.89
N GLY A 65 36.73 -38.65 -45.27
CA GLY A 65 35.72 -37.88 -46.02
C GLY A 65 34.45 -37.57 -45.26
N LYS A 66 34.34 -37.94 -43.93
CA LYS A 66 33.13 -37.79 -43.10
C LYS A 66 33.04 -36.41 -42.52
N LEU A 67 34.15 -35.73 -42.25
CA LEU A 67 34.14 -34.40 -41.59
C LEU A 67 33.43 -33.39 -42.49
N ALA A 68 33.70 -33.32 -43.78
CA ALA A 68 33.04 -32.37 -44.68
C ALA A 68 31.52 -32.62 -44.80
N THR A 69 31.10 -33.88 -44.85
CA THR A 69 29.68 -34.24 -44.92
C THR A 69 28.94 -33.86 -43.63
N TRP A 70 29.53 -34.12 -42.44
CA TRP A 70 28.94 -33.77 -41.15
C TRP A 70 28.90 -32.26 -40.94
N PHE A 71 29.97 -31.54 -41.31
CA PHE A 71 30.05 -30.08 -41.21
C PHE A 71 29.00 -29.40 -42.11
N ASN A 72 28.89 -29.81 -43.37
CA ASN A 72 27.90 -29.28 -44.30
C ASN A 72 26.47 -29.56 -43.81
N ALA A 73 26.18 -30.78 -43.35
CA ALA A 73 24.86 -31.13 -42.82
C ALA A 73 24.55 -30.36 -41.55
N GLY A 74 25.52 -30.22 -40.62
CA GLY A 74 25.37 -29.50 -39.38
C GLY A 74 25.14 -28.00 -39.57
N ILE A 75 25.98 -27.35 -40.41
CA ILE A 75 25.84 -25.91 -40.72
C ILE A 75 24.52 -25.65 -41.45
N THR A 76 24.14 -26.49 -42.39
CA THR A 76 22.87 -26.36 -43.13
C THR A 76 21.69 -26.51 -42.18
N ALA A 77 21.69 -27.53 -41.30
CA ALA A 77 20.67 -27.71 -40.30
C ALA A 77 20.58 -26.52 -39.30
N PHE A 78 21.73 -26.00 -38.87
CA PHE A 78 21.79 -24.82 -37.99
C PHE A 78 21.21 -23.57 -38.66
N ARG A 79 21.64 -23.30 -39.93
CA ARG A 79 21.15 -22.17 -40.73
C ARG A 79 19.63 -22.26 -40.94
N LEU A 80 19.11 -23.43 -41.32
CA LEU A 80 17.68 -23.64 -41.52
C LEU A 80 16.88 -23.49 -40.20
N LYS A 81 17.39 -24.04 -39.09
CA LYS A 81 16.76 -23.86 -37.77
C LYS A 81 16.71 -22.41 -37.34
N THR A 82 17.79 -21.65 -37.47
CA THR A 82 17.84 -20.23 -37.11
C THR A 82 16.94 -19.39 -38.02
N GLN A 83 16.89 -19.65 -39.33
CA GLN A 83 15.95 -19.01 -40.26
C GLN A 83 14.49 -19.36 -39.91
N GLY A 84 14.20 -20.62 -39.59
CA GLY A 84 12.86 -21.05 -39.14
C GLY A 84 12.41 -20.41 -37.83
N ALA A 85 13.33 -20.25 -36.88
CA ALA A 85 13.06 -19.55 -35.61
C ALA A 85 12.77 -18.05 -35.84
N ARG A 86 13.55 -17.40 -36.72
CA ARG A 86 13.32 -16.01 -37.10
C ARG A 86 11.96 -15.83 -37.79
N LEU A 87 11.63 -16.68 -38.79
CA LEU A 87 10.32 -16.63 -39.45
C LEU A 87 9.16 -16.89 -38.51
N LYS A 88 9.32 -17.79 -37.53
CA LYS A 88 8.31 -18.01 -36.48
C LYS A 88 8.08 -16.74 -35.62
N GLY A 89 9.15 -16.01 -35.31
CA GLY A 89 9.03 -14.71 -34.60
C GLY A 89 8.30 -13.67 -35.43
N GLU A 90 8.68 -13.56 -36.73
CA GLU A 90 8.06 -12.60 -37.65
C GLU A 90 6.58 -12.96 -37.96
N LEU A 91 6.22 -14.22 -38.06
CA LEU A 91 4.83 -14.67 -38.18
C LEU A 91 4.00 -14.31 -36.93
N LYS A 92 4.61 -14.48 -35.75
CA LYS A 92 3.94 -14.10 -34.48
C LYS A 92 3.70 -12.59 -34.36
N SER A 93 4.62 -11.75 -34.89
CA SER A 93 4.40 -10.30 -34.93
C SER A 93 3.28 -9.92 -35.89
N LEU A 94 3.29 -10.50 -37.10
CA LEU A 94 2.23 -10.28 -38.09
C LEU A 94 0.84 -10.75 -37.61
N ASP A 95 0.77 -11.83 -36.83
CA ASP A 95 -0.47 -12.32 -36.25
C ASP A 95 -1.00 -11.33 -35.19
N ARG A 96 -0.11 -10.68 -34.43
CA ARG A 96 -0.48 -9.57 -33.54
C ARG A 96 -0.98 -8.37 -34.34
N ASP A 97 -0.24 -7.92 -35.34
CA ASP A 97 -0.61 -6.79 -36.17
C ASP A 97 -1.96 -7.03 -36.86
N LYS A 98 -2.24 -8.26 -37.30
CA LYS A 98 -3.56 -8.68 -37.81
C LYS A 98 -4.62 -8.58 -36.72
N SER A 99 -4.31 -9.07 -35.51
CA SER A 99 -5.23 -8.99 -34.37
C SER A 99 -5.62 -7.55 -34.05
N ASP A 100 -4.63 -6.65 -34.02
CA ASP A 100 -4.84 -5.24 -33.70
C ASP A 100 -5.68 -4.54 -34.81
N LEU A 101 -5.44 -4.89 -36.07
CA LEU A 101 -6.27 -4.38 -37.18
C LEU A 101 -7.71 -4.92 -37.15
N LEU A 102 -7.92 -6.15 -36.70
CA LEU A 102 -9.29 -6.67 -36.53
C LEU A 102 -10.02 -5.95 -35.39
N ASP A 103 -9.34 -5.60 -34.33
CA ASP A 103 -9.89 -4.79 -33.23
C ASP A 103 -10.28 -3.41 -33.79
N GLU A 104 -9.37 -2.71 -34.49
CA GLU A 104 -9.64 -1.40 -35.12
C GLU A 104 -10.80 -1.48 -36.15
N LEU A 105 -10.84 -2.55 -36.93
CA LEU A 105 -11.90 -2.77 -37.92
C LEU A 105 -13.28 -2.94 -37.25
N GLY A 106 -13.33 -3.69 -36.14
CA GLY A 106 -14.55 -3.86 -35.36
C GLY A 106 -15.03 -2.57 -34.71
N GLU A 107 -14.13 -1.83 -34.10
CA GLU A 107 -14.42 -0.53 -33.50
C GLU A 107 -14.94 0.48 -34.54
N LYS A 108 -14.27 0.60 -35.69
CA LYS A 108 -14.70 1.50 -36.75
C LYS A 108 -16.01 1.07 -37.40
N ALA A 109 -16.22 -0.23 -37.64
CA ALA A 109 -17.50 -0.73 -38.16
C ALA A 109 -18.66 -0.43 -37.22
N TRP A 110 -18.40 -0.57 -35.91
CA TRP A 110 -19.39 -0.26 -34.89
C TRP A 110 -19.63 1.24 -34.76
N ALA A 111 -18.59 2.09 -34.72
CA ALA A 111 -18.71 3.55 -34.67
C ALA A 111 -19.43 4.11 -35.92
N ALA A 112 -19.10 3.59 -37.09
CA ALA A 112 -19.75 3.98 -38.36
C ALA A 112 -21.14 3.37 -38.53
N ARG A 113 -21.64 2.59 -37.57
CA ARG A 113 -22.92 1.90 -37.60
C ARG A 113 -23.15 1.07 -38.88
N VAL A 114 -22.06 0.46 -39.37
CA VAL A 114 -22.13 -0.42 -40.52
C VAL A 114 -22.83 -1.72 -40.09
N SER A 115 -24.07 -1.92 -40.52
CA SER A 115 -24.85 -3.12 -40.22
C SER A 115 -25.02 -3.97 -41.46
N ASP A 116 -24.85 -5.27 -41.28
CA ASP A 116 -25.11 -6.27 -42.34
C ASP A 116 -25.69 -7.52 -41.67
N PRO A 117 -26.63 -8.22 -42.29
CA PRO A 117 -27.24 -9.44 -41.73
C PRO A 117 -26.22 -10.51 -41.32
N SER A 118 -25.04 -10.54 -41.95
CA SER A 118 -23.99 -11.54 -41.68
C SER A 118 -23.32 -11.41 -40.32
N TYR A 119 -23.35 -10.21 -39.69
CA TYR A 119 -22.77 -9.95 -38.38
C TYR A 119 -23.70 -9.16 -37.42
N GLU A 120 -24.99 -9.08 -37.74
CA GLU A 120 -26.01 -8.41 -36.94
C GLU A 120 -26.04 -8.92 -35.49
N SER A 121 -25.84 -10.21 -35.28
CA SER A 121 -25.77 -10.79 -33.93
C SER A 121 -24.61 -10.22 -33.08
N ALA A 122 -23.40 -10.10 -33.67
CA ALA A 122 -22.22 -9.55 -32.96
C ALA A 122 -22.40 -8.05 -32.70
N TYR A 123 -23.02 -7.32 -33.65
CA TYR A 123 -23.33 -5.91 -33.51
C TYR A 123 -24.33 -5.66 -32.38
N ASN A 124 -25.41 -6.45 -32.32
CA ASN A 124 -26.43 -6.36 -31.28
C ASN A 124 -25.87 -6.72 -29.88
N GLN A 125 -24.91 -7.65 -29.79
CA GLN A 125 -24.22 -7.95 -28.53
C GLN A 125 -23.43 -6.74 -28.03
N LEU A 126 -22.69 -6.05 -28.90
CA LEU A 126 -21.95 -4.82 -28.54
C LEU A 126 -22.93 -3.73 -28.08
N LEU A 127 -24.05 -3.51 -28.79
CA LEU A 127 -25.08 -2.56 -28.38
C LEU A 127 -25.65 -2.90 -26.99
N THR A 128 -25.85 -4.17 -26.72
CA THR A 128 -26.37 -4.62 -25.41
C THR A 128 -25.37 -4.31 -24.29
N VAL A 129 -24.08 -4.61 -24.49
CA VAL A 129 -23.04 -4.33 -23.49
C VAL A 129 -22.86 -2.83 -23.31
N GLN A 130 -22.86 -2.04 -24.40
CA GLN A 130 -22.83 -0.57 -24.30
C GLN A 130 -24.00 -0.03 -23.51
N GLY A 131 -25.23 -0.50 -23.79
CA GLY A 131 -26.41 -0.11 -23.03
C GLY A 131 -26.31 -0.48 -21.54
N GLN A 132 -25.64 -1.59 -21.19
CA GLN A 132 -25.37 -1.96 -19.82
C GLN A 132 -24.35 -1.00 -19.16
N ILE A 133 -23.30 -0.60 -19.89
CA ILE A 133 -22.32 0.40 -19.43
C ILE A 133 -22.99 1.74 -19.18
N ASP A 134 -23.78 2.21 -20.13
CA ASP A 134 -24.51 3.49 -20.04
C ASP A 134 -25.47 3.47 -18.84
N GLY A 135 -26.27 2.42 -18.71
CA GLY A 135 -27.20 2.26 -17.59
C GLY A 135 -26.50 2.14 -16.23
N ALA A 136 -25.36 1.42 -16.15
CA ALA A 136 -24.58 1.33 -14.93
C ALA A 136 -23.90 2.66 -14.58
N THR A 137 -23.47 3.42 -15.59
CA THR A 137 -22.87 4.76 -15.45
C THR A 137 -23.87 5.78 -14.93
N ASP A 138 -25.08 5.80 -15.50
CA ASP A 138 -26.17 6.67 -15.05
C ASP A 138 -26.59 6.34 -13.61
N HIS A 139 -26.67 5.04 -13.29
CA HIS A 139 -26.98 4.61 -11.93
C HIS A 139 -25.87 5.04 -10.95
N ARG A 140 -24.59 4.85 -11.29
CA ARG A 140 -23.46 5.32 -10.47
C ARG A 140 -23.54 6.82 -10.23
N ARG A 141 -23.83 7.62 -11.27
CA ARG A 141 -23.99 9.07 -11.16
C ARG A 141 -25.11 9.46 -10.20
N SER A 142 -26.27 8.79 -10.30
CA SER A 142 -27.39 9.02 -9.38
C SER A 142 -27.02 8.68 -7.92
N LEU A 143 -26.21 7.63 -7.68
CA LEU A 143 -25.72 7.29 -6.35
C LEU A 143 -24.71 8.33 -5.83
N GLU A 144 -23.85 8.86 -6.69
CA GLU A 144 -22.90 9.94 -6.35
C GLU A 144 -23.64 11.23 -5.97
N GLU A 145 -24.71 11.60 -6.70
CA GLU A 145 -25.57 12.75 -6.38
C GLU A 145 -26.24 12.57 -4.99
N LYS A 146 -26.81 11.40 -4.72
CA LYS A 146 -27.39 11.08 -3.40
C LYS A 146 -26.34 11.13 -2.27
N LYS A 147 -25.13 10.66 -2.54
CA LYS A 147 -24.04 10.73 -1.55
C LYS A 147 -23.69 12.18 -1.19
N VAL A 148 -23.65 13.08 -2.19
CA VAL A 148 -23.41 14.51 -1.96
C VAL A 148 -24.52 15.12 -1.11
N GLU A 149 -25.78 14.85 -1.46
CA GLU A 149 -26.93 15.35 -0.70
C GLU A 149 -26.90 14.88 0.77
N LEU A 150 -26.60 13.60 0.98
CA LEU A 150 -26.54 13.02 2.32
C LEU A 150 -25.35 13.58 3.13
N ALA A 151 -24.23 13.87 2.49
CA ALA A 151 -23.08 14.52 3.12
C ALA A 151 -23.39 15.95 3.53
N GLU A 152 -24.17 16.70 2.73
CA GLU A 152 -24.67 18.03 3.11
C GLU A 152 -25.64 17.96 4.27
N GLN A 153 -26.55 16.99 4.31
CA GLN A 153 -27.44 16.76 5.47
C GLN A 153 -26.65 16.47 6.73
N ARG A 154 -25.64 15.58 6.65
CA ARG A 154 -24.73 15.27 7.75
C ARG A 154 -24.02 16.53 8.26
N LYS A 155 -23.51 17.35 7.36
CA LYS A 155 -22.85 18.61 7.70
C LYS A 155 -23.80 19.58 8.41
N ALA A 156 -25.02 19.73 7.92
CA ALA A 156 -26.03 20.58 8.54
C ALA A 156 -26.40 20.13 9.96
N VAL A 157 -26.49 18.81 10.20
CA VAL A 157 -26.70 18.24 11.54
C VAL A 157 -25.53 18.61 12.46
N VAL A 158 -24.28 18.40 12.03
CA VAL A 158 -23.08 18.74 12.82
C VAL A 158 -23.04 20.23 13.16
N GLU A 159 -23.32 21.10 12.20
CA GLU A 159 -23.32 22.56 12.40
C GLU A 159 -24.42 22.98 13.39
N ARG A 160 -25.63 22.45 13.27
CA ARG A 160 -26.76 22.76 14.16
C ARG A 160 -26.42 22.37 15.60
N PHE A 161 -26.00 21.16 15.86
CA PHE A 161 -25.63 20.71 17.19
C PHE A 161 -24.37 21.39 17.71
N GLY A 162 -23.39 21.61 16.85
CA GLY A 162 -22.16 22.35 17.21
C GLY A 162 -22.46 23.72 17.77
N GLN A 163 -23.31 24.51 17.09
CA GLN A 163 -23.72 25.83 17.56
C GLN A 163 -24.43 25.78 18.93
N GLN A 164 -25.30 24.78 19.15
CA GLN A 164 -25.99 24.63 20.43
C GLN A 164 -25.04 24.23 21.54
N ILE A 165 -24.16 23.29 21.30
CA ILE A 165 -23.15 22.84 22.27
C ILE A 165 -22.18 23.98 22.62
N ASP A 166 -21.72 24.75 21.64
CA ASP A 166 -20.82 25.87 21.87
C ASP A 166 -21.48 27.00 22.67
N ALA A 167 -22.77 27.27 22.43
CA ALA A 167 -23.53 28.20 23.21
C ALA A 167 -23.64 27.76 24.69
N LEU A 168 -23.95 26.48 24.93
CA LEU A 168 -24.02 25.94 26.29
C LEU A 168 -22.64 25.90 26.98
N LYS A 169 -21.58 25.57 26.27
CA LYS A 169 -20.20 25.61 26.80
C LYS A 169 -19.80 27.03 27.20
N SER A 170 -20.18 28.03 26.39
CA SER A 170 -19.95 29.45 26.73
C SER A 170 -20.69 29.86 28.02
N GLN A 171 -21.96 29.43 28.17
CA GLN A 171 -22.72 29.64 29.40
C GLN A 171 -22.11 28.91 30.59
N GLN A 172 -21.69 27.66 30.41
CA GLN A 172 -21.02 26.86 31.43
C GLN A 172 -19.76 27.54 31.96
N THR A 173 -18.93 28.09 31.05
CA THR A 173 -17.71 28.83 31.42
C THR A 173 -18.02 30.07 32.24
N ALA A 174 -19.09 30.83 31.91
CA ALA A 174 -19.52 31.98 32.68
C ALA A 174 -19.99 31.56 34.09
N VAL A 175 -20.82 30.52 34.19
CA VAL A 175 -21.28 29.99 35.48
C VAL A 175 -20.12 29.42 36.32
N GLU A 176 -19.14 28.80 35.70
CA GLU A 176 -17.92 28.31 36.37
C GLU A 176 -17.13 29.47 37.01
N HIS A 177 -16.99 30.58 36.29
CA HIS A 177 -16.37 31.79 36.83
C HIS A 177 -17.13 32.30 38.03
N ASP A 178 -18.46 32.45 37.92
CA ASP A 178 -19.33 32.95 39.03
C ASP A 178 -19.29 31.98 40.22
N LEU A 179 -19.25 30.67 39.98
CA LEU A 179 -19.10 29.65 41.03
C LEU A 179 -17.77 29.80 41.79
N ASN A 180 -16.68 29.98 41.02
CA ASN A 180 -15.36 30.16 41.64
C ASN A 180 -15.29 31.45 42.46
N ASP A 181 -15.87 32.54 41.97
CA ASP A 181 -15.95 33.80 42.68
C ASP A 181 -16.80 33.67 43.97
N ALA A 182 -17.96 33.01 43.88
CA ALA A 182 -18.79 32.75 45.05
C ALA A 182 -18.05 31.89 46.09
N LYS A 183 -17.36 30.82 45.67
CA LYS A 183 -16.54 29.99 46.56
C LYS A 183 -15.41 30.78 47.22
N ASN A 184 -14.76 31.67 46.48
CA ASN A 184 -13.68 32.49 47.01
C ASN A 184 -14.22 33.49 48.05
N ARG A 185 -15.42 34.10 47.82
CA ARG A 185 -16.10 34.98 48.80
C ARG A 185 -16.50 34.21 50.06
N VAL A 186 -17.02 32.98 49.93
CA VAL A 186 -17.31 32.12 51.07
C VAL A 186 -16.05 31.88 51.90
N ARG A 187 -14.93 31.49 51.26
CA ARG A 187 -13.65 31.26 51.97
C ARG A 187 -13.10 32.51 52.64
N ALA A 188 -13.20 33.66 51.97
CA ALA A 188 -12.77 34.94 52.56
C ALA A 188 -13.62 35.28 53.81
N LEU A 189 -14.94 35.16 53.70
CA LEU A 189 -15.83 35.42 54.82
C LEU A 189 -15.63 34.43 56.00
N GLU A 190 -15.38 33.14 55.71
CA GLU A 190 -15.02 32.13 56.73
C GLU A 190 -13.71 32.50 57.45
N ALA A 191 -12.70 32.99 56.70
CA ALA A 191 -11.44 33.47 57.29
C ALA A 191 -11.63 34.73 58.13
N ASP A 192 -12.47 35.70 57.69
CA ASP A 192 -12.77 36.92 58.42
C ASP A 192 -13.55 36.59 59.71
N LEU A 193 -14.47 35.63 59.66
CA LEU A 193 -15.24 35.16 60.80
C LEU A 193 -14.34 34.47 61.85
N ASP A 194 -13.40 33.63 61.38
CA ASP A 194 -12.42 33.00 62.28
C ASP A 194 -11.50 34.06 62.94
N ALA A 195 -11.05 35.06 62.18
CA ALA A 195 -10.23 36.15 62.66
C ALA A 195 -11.02 36.99 63.74
N ALA A 196 -12.29 37.36 63.48
CA ALA A 196 -13.10 38.05 64.38
C ALA A 196 -13.35 37.26 65.70
N SER A 197 -13.57 35.94 65.56
CA SER A 197 -13.71 35.06 66.76
C SER A 197 -12.38 34.98 67.54
N GLN A 198 -11.25 34.93 66.94
CA GLN A 198 -9.97 34.93 67.63
C GLN A 198 -9.70 36.27 68.29
N GLU A 199 -9.99 37.38 67.61
CA GLU A 199 -9.89 38.74 68.23
C GLU A 199 -10.76 38.88 69.44
N LYS A 200 -11.99 38.44 69.37
CA LYS A 200 -12.92 38.45 70.53
C LYS A 200 -12.33 37.67 71.70
N ILE A 201 -11.81 36.44 71.46
CA ILE A 201 -11.20 35.66 72.56
C ILE A 201 -9.96 36.37 73.12
N ARG A 202 -9.16 37.01 72.31
CA ARG A 202 -7.99 37.79 72.71
C ARG A 202 -8.41 38.98 73.62
N PHE A 203 -9.35 39.79 73.13
CA PHE A 203 -9.84 40.95 73.93
C PHE A 203 -10.49 40.51 75.22
N GLN A 204 -11.24 39.42 75.26
CA GLN A 204 -11.79 38.87 76.51
C GLN A 204 -10.69 38.50 77.48
N ARG A 205 -9.58 37.91 77.04
CA ARG A 205 -8.46 37.62 77.91
C ARG A 205 -7.76 38.91 78.44
N ASP A 206 -7.49 39.82 77.47
CA ASP A 206 -6.78 41.06 77.80
C ASP A 206 -7.63 41.94 78.81
N VAL A 207 -8.95 41.99 78.64
CA VAL A 207 -9.88 42.66 79.64
C VAL A 207 -9.79 41.96 80.96
N LYS A 208 -9.82 40.60 81.02
CA LYS A 208 -9.73 39.86 82.29
C LYS A 208 -8.38 40.10 82.97
N ASP A 209 -7.29 40.06 82.24
CA ASP A 209 -5.92 40.28 82.78
C ASP A 209 -5.77 41.73 83.30
N THR A 210 -6.27 42.72 82.55
CA THR A 210 -6.22 44.12 82.96
C THR A 210 -7.06 44.35 84.21
N ARG A 211 -8.25 43.77 84.34
CA ARG A 211 -9.05 43.80 85.58
C ARG A 211 -8.31 43.16 86.74
N GLY A 212 -7.65 42.00 86.53
CA GLY A 212 -6.83 41.35 87.53
C GLY A 212 -5.75 42.30 88.09
N ARG A 213 -5.00 42.96 87.15
CA ARG A 213 -3.97 43.94 87.50
C ARG A 213 -4.50 45.16 88.26
N ILE A 214 -5.67 45.66 87.97
CA ILE A 214 -6.33 46.76 88.72
C ILE A 214 -6.58 46.28 90.10
N ILE A 215 -7.19 45.12 90.36
CA ILE A 215 -7.51 44.55 91.67
C ILE A 215 -6.20 44.31 92.45
N GLU A 216 -5.16 43.85 91.89
CA GLU A 216 -3.87 43.68 92.53
C GLU A 216 -3.26 45.00 92.91
N LEU A 217 -3.29 46.02 92.01
CA LEU A 217 -2.76 47.33 92.28
C LEU A 217 -3.59 48.06 93.39
N GLU A 218 -4.90 47.85 93.46
CA GLU A 218 -5.76 48.36 94.53
C GLU A 218 -5.40 47.82 95.92
N ARG A 219 -4.80 46.64 96.01
CA ARG A 219 -4.36 45.99 97.25
C ARG A 219 -2.94 46.33 97.68
N THR A 220 -2.11 46.93 96.80
CA THR A 220 -0.74 47.31 97.09
C THR A 220 -0.64 48.75 97.59
N ASP A 221 0.36 49.04 98.51
CA ASP A 221 0.71 50.38 98.97
C ASP A 221 1.81 50.97 98.04
N ASP A 222 1.51 51.22 96.80
CA ASP A 222 2.40 51.79 95.75
C ASP A 222 2.22 53.32 95.76
N PRO A 223 3.34 54.14 95.86
CA PRO A 223 3.25 55.59 95.84
C PRO A 223 2.70 56.17 94.55
N ASP A 224 2.85 55.49 93.41
CA ASP A 224 2.32 55.89 92.10
C ASP A 224 0.96 55.25 91.75
N LYS A 225 0.34 54.61 92.67
CA LYS A 225 -0.94 53.85 92.51
C LYS A 225 -2.01 54.66 91.79
N GLY A 226 -2.15 55.92 92.08
CA GLY A 226 -3.16 56.76 91.44
C GLY A 226 -2.99 56.94 89.95
N VAL A 227 -1.78 57.18 89.47
CA VAL A 227 -1.45 57.37 88.05
C VAL A 227 -1.61 56.05 87.28
N ARG A 228 -1.11 54.96 87.84
CA ARG A 228 -1.18 53.60 87.23
C ARG A 228 -2.64 53.09 87.16
N LEU A 229 -3.49 53.40 88.18
CA LEU A 229 -4.89 53.07 88.11
C LEU A 229 -5.63 53.83 87.02
N VAL A 230 -5.29 55.10 86.77
CA VAL A 230 -5.90 55.88 85.67
C VAL A 230 -5.49 55.28 84.31
N ASP A 231 -4.22 54.94 84.14
CA ASP A 231 -3.73 54.32 82.91
C ASP A 231 -4.41 52.96 82.68
N LEU A 232 -4.42 52.06 83.63
CA LEU A 232 -5.08 50.75 83.55
C LEU A 232 -6.57 50.86 83.31
N ASN A 233 -7.30 51.81 83.93
CA ASN A 233 -8.71 52.05 83.67
C ASN A 233 -8.99 52.59 82.26
N SER A 234 -8.10 53.50 81.75
CA SER A 234 -8.16 53.96 80.35
C SER A 234 -7.97 52.80 79.37
N ARG A 235 -6.95 51.96 79.60
CA ARG A 235 -6.70 50.76 78.83
C ARG A 235 -7.86 49.77 78.89
N LEU A 236 -8.46 49.55 80.07
CA LEU A 236 -9.62 48.68 80.24
C LEU A 236 -10.80 49.17 79.45
N ASN A 237 -11.10 50.50 79.44
CA ASN A 237 -12.13 51.08 78.63
C ASN A 237 -11.92 50.85 77.15
N THR A 238 -10.70 51.10 76.67
CA THR A 238 -10.33 50.83 75.25
C THR A 238 -10.52 49.36 74.87
N LEU A 239 -10.01 48.42 75.69
CA LEU A 239 -10.17 46.98 75.48
C LEU A 239 -11.65 46.52 75.52
N THR A 240 -12.44 47.13 76.40
CA THR A 240 -13.89 46.84 76.52
C THR A 240 -14.66 47.30 75.27
N THR A 241 -14.29 48.46 74.70
CA THR A 241 -14.87 48.96 73.45
C THR A 241 -14.48 48.02 72.28
N SER A 242 -13.20 47.70 72.19
CA SER A 242 -12.72 46.76 71.16
C SER A 242 -13.37 45.38 71.28
N LEU A 243 -13.61 44.89 72.51
CA LEU A 243 -14.33 43.65 72.75
C LEU A 243 -15.78 43.71 72.26
N LEU A 244 -16.44 44.85 72.55
CA LEU A 244 -17.80 45.07 72.07
C LEU A 244 -17.89 45.07 70.54
N ASP A 245 -16.97 45.80 69.90
CA ASP A 245 -16.89 45.86 68.43
C ASP A 245 -16.67 44.47 67.84
N ALA A 246 -15.72 43.69 68.33
CA ALA A 246 -15.46 42.33 67.91
C ALA A 246 -16.64 41.38 68.19
N THR A 247 -17.36 41.58 69.29
CA THR A 247 -18.55 40.79 69.62
C THR A 247 -19.74 41.09 68.71
N ASN A 248 -19.88 42.32 68.20
CA ASN A 248 -20.92 42.70 67.25
C ASN A 248 -20.57 42.29 65.81
N ALA A 249 -19.28 42.33 65.42
CA ALA A 249 -18.79 41.95 64.05
C ALA A 249 -19.01 40.47 63.75
N GLU A 250 -18.80 39.60 64.74
CA GLU A 250 -18.95 38.15 64.56
C GLU A 250 -20.35 37.72 64.05
N PRO A 251 -21.48 38.13 64.68
CA PRO A 251 -22.81 37.75 64.18
C PRO A 251 -23.20 38.42 62.87
N GLU A 252 -22.66 39.61 62.55
CA GLU A 252 -22.92 40.30 61.30
C GLU A 252 -22.23 39.54 60.12
N LEU A 253 -20.99 39.10 60.32
CA LEU A 253 -20.30 38.27 59.36
C LEU A 253 -20.96 36.88 59.23
N ALA A 254 -21.33 36.26 60.37
CA ALA A 254 -21.99 34.95 60.37
C ALA A 254 -23.37 34.98 59.67
N ALA A 255 -24.10 36.12 59.76
CA ALA A 255 -25.38 36.27 59.06
C ALA A 255 -25.23 36.28 57.48
N GLN A 256 -24.11 36.73 56.98
CA GLN A 256 -23.85 36.79 55.53
C GLN A 256 -23.48 35.42 54.94
N LEU A 257 -22.87 34.53 55.71
CA LEU A 257 -22.33 33.24 55.26
C LEU A 257 -23.38 32.34 54.59
N PRO A 258 -24.60 32.11 55.14
CA PRO A 258 -25.60 31.26 54.48
C PRO A 258 -26.05 31.78 53.13
N GLY A 259 -26.10 33.11 52.94
CA GLY A 259 -26.46 33.73 51.68
C GLY A 259 -25.43 33.42 50.57
N LEU A 260 -24.14 33.56 50.89
CA LEU A 260 -23.07 33.25 49.96
C LEU A 260 -22.94 31.74 49.68
N GLN A 261 -23.12 30.91 50.71
CA GLN A 261 -23.14 29.44 50.52
C GLN A 261 -24.30 29.00 49.63
N ASN A 262 -25.49 29.55 49.80
CA ASN A 262 -26.64 29.28 48.94
C ASN A 262 -26.39 29.74 47.48
N GLN A 263 -25.73 30.90 47.30
CA GLN A 263 -25.35 31.38 45.99
C GLN A 263 -24.34 30.45 45.32
N ALA A 264 -23.31 30.00 46.03
CA ALA A 264 -22.34 29.02 45.52
C ALA A 264 -23.02 27.68 45.18
N LEU A 265 -23.95 27.21 45.97
CA LEU A 265 -24.74 26.01 45.70
C LEU A 265 -25.61 26.17 44.45
N ALA A 266 -26.27 27.33 44.29
CA ALA A 266 -27.07 27.62 43.11
C ALA A 266 -26.25 27.59 41.82
N PHE A 267 -25.07 28.23 41.82
CA PHE A 267 -24.14 28.15 40.65
C PHE A 267 -23.62 26.73 40.40
N SER A 268 -23.32 25.96 41.46
CA SER A 268 -22.92 24.58 41.33
C SER A 268 -24.01 23.70 40.67
N THR A 269 -25.25 23.90 41.06
CA THR A 269 -26.42 23.22 40.48
C THR A 269 -26.56 23.60 39.00
N GLN A 270 -26.51 24.89 38.69
CA GLN A 270 -26.60 25.39 37.33
C GLN A 270 -25.45 24.87 36.41
N PHE A 271 -24.24 24.79 36.95
CA PHE A 271 -23.09 24.21 36.24
C PHE A 271 -23.33 22.73 35.88
N ASN A 272 -23.81 21.95 36.86
CA ASN A 272 -24.11 20.54 36.63
C ASN A 272 -25.27 20.33 35.64
N ASP A 273 -26.29 21.17 35.69
CA ASP A 273 -27.41 21.14 34.75
C ASP A 273 -26.95 21.43 33.31
N LEU A 274 -26.09 22.46 33.13
CA LEU A 274 -25.51 22.78 31.83
C LEU A 274 -24.62 21.62 31.31
N GLN A 275 -23.83 20.99 32.18
CA GLN A 275 -23.04 19.83 31.84
C GLN A 275 -23.92 18.64 31.37
N GLY A 276 -25.04 18.40 32.08
CA GLY A 276 -26.02 17.40 31.69
C GLY A 276 -26.64 17.68 30.31
N GLN A 277 -26.99 18.96 30.05
CA GLN A 277 -27.54 19.38 28.75
C GLN A 277 -26.54 19.19 27.62
N ILE A 278 -25.26 19.53 27.83
CA ILE A 278 -24.18 19.31 26.83
C ILE A 278 -24.04 17.83 26.51
N GLN A 279 -23.98 16.96 27.54
CA GLN A 279 -23.87 15.51 27.34
C GLN A 279 -25.10 14.93 26.61
N ALA A 280 -26.31 15.42 26.90
CA ALA A 280 -27.50 15.00 26.18
C ALA A 280 -27.44 15.39 24.70
N LEU A 281 -27.07 16.65 24.39
CA LEU A 281 -26.92 17.07 22.99
C LEU A 281 -25.80 16.32 22.23
N GLU A 282 -24.69 16.00 22.90
CA GLU A 282 -23.63 15.15 22.29
C GLU A 282 -24.15 13.73 22.02
N GLY A 283 -25.00 13.21 22.90
CA GLY A 283 -25.69 11.93 22.69
C GLY A 283 -26.65 11.96 21.50
N ASP A 284 -27.46 13.01 21.43
CA ASP A 284 -28.44 13.24 20.36
C ASP A 284 -27.73 13.42 18.99
N LEU A 285 -26.67 14.22 18.96
CA LEU A 285 -25.82 14.37 17.77
C LEU A 285 -25.33 13.01 17.28
N LYS A 286 -24.77 12.21 18.16
CA LYS A 286 -24.27 10.88 17.79
C LYS A 286 -25.39 9.98 17.27
N SER A 287 -26.57 10.02 17.86
CA SER A 287 -27.72 9.23 17.44
C SER A 287 -28.28 9.66 16.07
N GLU A 288 -28.26 10.97 15.75
CA GLU A 288 -28.65 11.47 14.44
C GLU A 288 -27.58 11.21 13.35
N LEU A 289 -26.29 11.22 13.70
CA LEU A 289 -25.21 10.95 12.74
C LEU A 289 -25.11 9.48 12.35
N LEU A 290 -25.34 8.57 13.27
CA LEU A 290 -25.18 7.13 13.01
C LEU A 290 -25.93 6.63 11.76
N PRO A 291 -27.24 6.90 11.60
CA PRO A 291 -27.96 6.46 10.40
C PRO A 291 -27.49 7.14 9.10
N LEU A 292 -26.98 8.36 9.18
CA LEU A 292 -26.42 9.08 8.03
C LEU A 292 -25.08 8.47 7.61
N ASP A 293 -24.23 8.13 8.56
CA ASP A 293 -22.95 7.48 8.34
C ASP A 293 -23.14 6.08 7.74
N ASP A 294 -24.09 5.30 8.26
CA ASP A 294 -24.47 3.98 7.73
C ASP A 294 -24.96 4.07 6.28
N GLN A 295 -25.77 5.07 5.98
CA GLN A 295 -26.27 5.29 4.59
C GLN A 295 -25.14 5.72 3.65
N LEU A 296 -24.23 6.59 4.10
CA LEU A 296 -23.07 7.01 3.32
C LEU A 296 -22.17 5.81 3.00
N GLU A 297 -21.90 4.94 3.98
CA GLU A 297 -21.12 3.73 3.78
C GLU A 297 -21.81 2.76 2.79
N ALA A 298 -23.13 2.61 2.90
CA ALA A 298 -23.91 1.78 1.99
C ALA A 298 -23.86 2.31 0.53
N LEU A 299 -23.96 3.65 0.36
CA LEU A 299 -23.83 4.28 -0.96
C LEU A 299 -22.42 4.10 -1.53
N GLU A 300 -21.37 4.23 -0.73
CA GLU A 300 -20.01 3.98 -1.18
C GLU A 300 -19.79 2.55 -1.69
N LYS A 301 -20.32 1.58 -0.98
CA LYS A 301 -20.30 0.18 -1.41
C LYS A 301 -21.03 -0.02 -2.74
N GLN A 302 -22.19 0.60 -2.91
CA GLN A 302 -22.97 0.53 -4.16
C GLN A 302 -22.23 1.18 -5.33
N ILE A 303 -21.64 2.38 -5.12
CA ILE A 303 -20.84 3.09 -6.13
C ILE A 303 -19.64 2.22 -6.56
N LYS A 304 -18.92 1.63 -5.59
CA LYS A 304 -17.81 0.71 -5.87
C LYS A 304 -18.25 -0.51 -6.67
N THR A 305 -19.39 -1.09 -6.34
CA THR A 305 -19.96 -2.23 -7.08
C THR A 305 -20.27 -1.82 -8.51
N LYS A 306 -20.94 -0.70 -8.73
CA LYS A 306 -21.25 -0.19 -10.08
C LYS A 306 -20.01 0.15 -10.88
N THR A 307 -18.98 0.70 -10.25
CA THR A 307 -17.68 0.94 -10.88
C THR A 307 -17.03 -0.37 -11.35
N SER A 308 -17.13 -1.43 -10.54
CA SER A 308 -16.61 -2.75 -10.92
C SER A 308 -17.42 -3.40 -12.05
N GLU A 309 -18.74 -3.23 -12.06
CA GLU A 309 -19.62 -3.69 -13.15
C GLU A 309 -19.27 -3.00 -14.46
N ILE A 310 -19.14 -1.66 -14.45
CA ILE A 310 -18.73 -0.87 -15.63
C ILE A 310 -17.40 -1.39 -16.17
N LYS A 311 -16.40 -1.57 -15.31
CA LYS A 311 -15.09 -2.09 -15.71
C LYS A 311 -15.20 -3.49 -16.32
N SER A 312 -16.01 -4.36 -15.75
CA SER A 312 -16.22 -5.72 -16.26
C SER A 312 -16.88 -5.72 -17.64
N PHE A 313 -17.83 -4.81 -17.88
CA PHE A 313 -18.46 -4.65 -19.20
C PHE A 313 -17.49 -4.04 -20.21
N ASP A 314 -16.71 -3.06 -19.81
CA ASP A 314 -15.68 -2.41 -20.64
C ASP A 314 -14.60 -3.43 -21.09
N GLU A 315 -14.17 -4.32 -20.18
CA GLU A 315 -13.27 -5.43 -20.52
C GLU A 315 -13.86 -6.44 -21.54
N GLN A 316 -15.18 -6.51 -21.67
CA GLN A 316 -15.85 -7.35 -22.65
C GLN A 316 -15.94 -6.70 -24.05
N LEU A 317 -15.91 -5.36 -24.12
CA LEU A 317 -16.04 -4.66 -25.41
C LEU A 317 -14.90 -4.99 -26.37
N GLY A 318 -13.65 -5.05 -25.90
CA GLY A 318 -12.50 -5.36 -26.76
C GLY A 318 -12.62 -6.70 -27.48
N PRO A 319 -12.81 -7.83 -26.77
CA PRO A 319 -13.03 -9.14 -27.41
C PRO A 319 -14.25 -9.17 -28.36
N MET A 320 -15.32 -8.44 -28.01
CA MET A 320 -16.52 -8.37 -28.88
C MET A 320 -16.26 -7.53 -30.13
N ALA A 321 -15.57 -6.39 -30.00
CA ALA A 321 -15.17 -5.57 -31.15
C ALA A 321 -14.29 -6.39 -32.10
N LYS A 322 -13.31 -7.15 -31.55
CA LYS A 322 -12.49 -8.07 -32.35
C LYS A 322 -13.29 -9.16 -33.05
N SER A 323 -14.28 -9.74 -32.37
CA SER A 323 -15.19 -10.71 -32.96
C SER A 323 -15.99 -10.10 -34.11
N LEU A 324 -16.50 -8.86 -33.91
CA LEU A 324 -17.16 -8.10 -34.97
C LEU A 324 -16.19 -7.83 -36.12
N GLY A 325 -14.96 -7.37 -35.86
CA GLY A 325 -13.95 -7.12 -36.88
C GLY A 325 -13.63 -8.35 -37.73
N ALA A 326 -13.55 -9.53 -37.10
CA ALA A 326 -13.35 -10.80 -37.84
C ALA A 326 -14.55 -11.18 -38.72
N GLN A 327 -15.76 -10.82 -38.34
CA GLN A 327 -16.96 -11.04 -39.17
C GLN A 327 -17.05 -10.01 -40.29
N VAL A 328 -16.74 -8.75 -40.03
CA VAL A 328 -16.62 -7.66 -41.00
C VAL A 328 -15.55 -7.92 -42.04
N GLU A 329 -14.40 -8.49 -41.64
CA GLU A 329 -13.35 -8.96 -42.55
C GLU A 329 -13.90 -9.97 -43.58
N LYS A 330 -14.71 -10.91 -43.12
CA LYS A 330 -15.28 -11.94 -43.99
C LYS A 330 -16.38 -11.38 -44.89
N ALA A 331 -17.25 -10.54 -44.36
CA ALA A 331 -18.41 -9.96 -45.09
C ALA A 331 -17.96 -8.86 -46.08
N ARG A 332 -16.90 -8.10 -45.73
CA ARG A 332 -16.35 -6.97 -46.51
C ARG A 332 -17.43 -5.98 -46.99
N PRO A 333 -18.28 -5.44 -46.08
CA PRO A 333 -19.29 -4.47 -46.48
C PRO A 333 -18.64 -3.24 -47.13
N LEU A 334 -19.31 -2.72 -48.14
CA LEU A 334 -18.88 -1.52 -48.86
C LEU A 334 -19.06 -0.28 -47.96
N SER A 335 -18.00 0.14 -47.28
CA SER A 335 -17.95 1.35 -46.49
C SER A 335 -16.68 2.12 -46.77
N PRO A 336 -16.76 3.42 -47.08
CA PRO A 336 -15.58 4.26 -47.29
C PRO A 336 -14.64 4.27 -46.08
N ASP A 337 -15.20 4.25 -44.86
CA ASP A 337 -14.49 4.33 -43.59
C ASP A 337 -13.63 3.07 -43.29
N LEU A 338 -13.97 1.93 -43.92
CA LEU A 338 -13.29 0.66 -43.73
C LEU A 338 -12.28 0.33 -44.84
N THR A 339 -12.30 1.06 -45.97
CA THR A 339 -11.49 0.75 -47.16
C THR A 339 -9.99 0.75 -46.88
N GLU A 340 -9.52 1.73 -46.10
CA GLU A 340 -8.10 1.80 -45.75
C GLU A 340 -7.65 0.61 -44.87
N LEU A 341 -8.51 0.20 -43.94
CA LEU A 341 -8.23 -0.95 -43.06
C LEU A 341 -8.20 -2.26 -43.85
N TYR A 342 -9.09 -2.43 -44.83
CA TYR A 342 -9.04 -3.60 -45.74
C TYR A 342 -7.73 -3.65 -46.51
N GLN A 343 -7.24 -2.53 -47.03
CA GLN A 343 -5.95 -2.50 -47.71
C GLN A 343 -4.77 -2.87 -46.80
N LYS A 344 -4.78 -2.34 -45.55
CA LYS A 344 -3.75 -2.71 -44.58
C LYS A 344 -3.82 -4.20 -44.20
N LEU A 345 -5.01 -4.72 -44.03
CA LEU A 345 -5.24 -6.11 -43.68
C LEU A 345 -4.81 -7.05 -44.83
N ASP A 346 -5.12 -6.72 -46.09
CA ASP A 346 -4.70 -7.49 -47.26
C ASP A 346 -3.18 -7.51 -47.40
N MET A 347 -2.50 -6.40 -47.09
CA MET A 347 -1.04 -6.36 -47.04
C MET A 347 -0.46 -7.28 -45.97
N ILE A 348 -1.08 -7.33 -44.78
CA ILE A 348 -0.60 -8.23 -43.73
C ILE A 348 -0.89 -9.68 -44.09
N LEU A 349 -2.06 -10.00 -44.60
CA LEU A 349 -2.41 -11.36 -45.05
C LEU A 349 -1.44 -11.86 -46.10
N SER A 350 -1.13 -11.04 -47.11
CA SER A 350 -0.14 -11.41 -48.15
C SER A 350 1.26 -11.66 -47.55
N LYS A 351 1.70 -10.88 -46.56
CA LYS A 351 2.97 -11.11 -45.85
C LYS A 351 2.94 -12.38 -45.01
N VAL A 352 1.82 -12.68 -44.35
CA VAL A 352 1.63 -13.91 -43.58
C VAL A 352 1.74 -15.11 -44.47
N ASP A 353 1.01 -15.12 -45.61
CA ASP A 353 1.04 -16.23 -46.57
C ASP A 353 2.43 -16.46 -47.15
N PHE A 354 3.13 -15.41 -47.58
CA PHE A 354 4.50 -15.50 -48.09
C PHE A 354 5.46 -16.06 -47.03
N LYS A 355 5.39 -15.62 -45.78
CA LYS A 355 6.26 -16.11 -44.70
C LYS A 355 5.88 -17.50 -44.23
N ALA A 356 4.61 -17.87 -44.25
CA ALA A 356 4.14 -19.22 -43.96
C ALA A 356 4.68 -20.21 -45.00
N GLN A 357 4.61 -19.85 -46.25
CA GLN A 357 5.19 -20.66 -47.34
C GLN A 357 6.70 -20.80 -47.21
N ALA A 358 7.43 -19.70 -46.95
CA ALA A 358 8.87 -19.75 -46.70
C ALA A 358 9.23 -20.64 -45.50
N LYS A 359 8.41 -20.65 -44.43
CA LYS A 359 8.62 -21.54 -43.30
C LYS A 359 8.37 -23.00 -43.62
N GLU A 360 7.38 -23.30 -44.47
CA GLU A 360 7.11 -24.64 -44.96
C GLU A 360 8.27 -25.17 -45.83
N ASP A 361 8.79 -24.33 -46.73
CA ASP A 361 9.98 -24.64 -47.55
C ASP A 361 11.20 -24.93 -46.67
N ILE A 362 11.43 -24.14 -45.60
CA ILE A 362 12.53 -24.40 -44.66
C ILE A 362 12.30 -25.74 -43.93
N SER A 363 11.08 -26.03 -43.50
CA SER A 363 10.74 -27.29 -42.84
C SER A 363 10.96 -28.50 -43.75
N SER A 364 10.56 -28.40 -45.01
CA SER A 364 10.80 -29.40 -46.03
C SER A 364 12.29 -29.62 -46.26
N ASN A 365 13.05 -28.54 -46.46
CA ASN A 365 14.50 -28.60 -46.65
C ASN A 365 15.22 -29.17 -45.41
N LEU A 366 14.75 -28.85 -44.21
CA LEU A 366 15.30 -29.46 -42.99
C LEU A 366 15.01 -30.96 -42.90
N GLY A 367 13.91 -31.42 -43.46
CA GLY A 367 13.54 -32.84 -43.59
C GLY A 367 14.49 -33.62 -44.52
N THR A 368 15.08 -32.95 -45.52
CA THR A 368 16.04 -33.56 -46.47
C THR A 368 17.50 -33.62 -45.96
N VAL A 369 17.81 -32.84 -44.88
CA VAL A 369 19.15 -32.89 -44.28
C VAL A 369 19.36 -34.23 -43.57
N ASP A 370 20.53 -34.83 -43.80
CA ASP A 370 20.92 -36.07 -43.13
C ASP A 370 20.98 -35.86 -41.61
N LYS A 371 19.96 -36.36 -40.90
CA LYS A 371 19.82 -36.22 -39.45
C LYS A 371 21.01 -36.85 -38.72
N THR A 372 21.53 -37.95 -39.21
CA THR A 372 22.67 -38.66 -38.58
C THR A 372 23.94 -37.84 -38.72
N ALA A 373 24.21 -37.30 -39.92
CA ALA A 373 25.36 -36.44 -40.16
C ALA A 373 25.29 -35.14 -39.35
N SER A 374 24.11 -34.52 -39.30
CA SER A 374 23.86 -33.33 -38.49
C SER A 374 24.03 -33.58 -36.98
N LEU A 375 23.51 -34.72 -36.48
CA LEU A 375 23.68 -35.10 -35.06
C LEU A 375 25.17 -35.30 -34.73
N ASN A 376 25.88 -36.03 -35.59
CA ASN A 376 27.31 -36.26 -35.40
C ASN A 376 28.11 -34.95 -35.38
N PHE A 377 27.73 -33.95 -36.19
CA PHE A 377 28.34 -32.62 -36.15
C PHE A 377 28.14 -31.95 -34.78
N TYR A 378 26.92 -31.94 -34.24
CA TYR A 378 26.66 -31.32 -32.92
C TYR A 378 27.39 -32.07 -31.81
N VAL A 379 27.44 -33.40 -31.86
CA VAL A 379 28.22 -34.20 -30.90
C VAL A 379 29.71 -33.87 -30.99
N LEU A 380 30.25 -33.77 -32.19
CA LEU A 380 31.67 -33.42 -32.42
C LEU A 380 31.96 -32.01 -31.87
N LEU A 381 31.10 -31.05 -32.12
CA LEU A 381 31.21 -29.67 -31.66
C LEU A 381 31.15 -29.60 -30.12
N LEU A 382 30.18 -30.29 -29.50
CA LEU A 382 30.04 -30.34 -28.03
C LEU A 382 31.28 -30.97 -27.38
N ILE A 383 31.79 -32.06 -27.93
CA ILE A 383 33.04 -32.71 -27.47
C ILE A 383 34.22 -31.73 -27.60
N GLY A 384 34.31 -31.01 -28.73
CA GLY A 384 35.37 -30.02 -28.94
C GLY A 384 35.33 -28.90 -27.92
N VAL A 385 34.15 -28.33 -27.67
CA VAL A 385 33.96 -27.30 -26.63
C VAL A 385 34.34 -27.83 -25.26
N LEU A 386 33.92 -29.05 -24.92
CA LEU A 386 34.20 -29.65 -23.60
C LEU A 386 35.70 -29.91 -23.44
N ILE A 387 36.40 -30.38 -24.49
CA ILE A 387 37.86 -30.58 -24.47
C ILE A 387 38.58 -29.23 -24.32
N ILE A 388 38.18 -28.19 -25.04
CA ILE A 388 38.78 -26.86 -24.96
C ILE A 388 38.59 -26.29 -23.52
N VAL A 389 37.38 -26.38 -22.97
CA VAL A 389 37.11 -25.91 -21.59
C VAL A 389 37.97 -26.69 -20.59
N LEU A 390 38.04 -28.03 -20.72
CA LEU A 390 38.82 -28.85 -19.81
C LEU A 390 40.33 -28.54 -19.96
N ALA A 391 40.81 -28.35 -21.18
CA ALA A 391 42.21 -27.98 -21.43
C ALA A 391 42.55 -26.61 -20.82
N ILE A 392 41.65 -25.64 -20.94
CA ILE A 392 41.82 -24.31 -20.29
C ILE A 392 41.86 -24.45 -18.77
N LEU A 393 40.98 -25.22 -18.17
CA LEU A 393 40.96 -25.45 -16.72
C LEU A 393 42.24 -26.13 -16.22
N LEU A 394 42.77 -27.12 -16.99
CA LEU A 394 44.05 -27.77 -16.71
C LEU A 394 45.25 -26.84 -16.89
N LEU A 395 45.24 -25.98 -17.91
CA LEU A 395 46.29 -25.00 -18.17
C LEU A 395 46.32 -23.85 -17.16
N THR A 396 45.17 -23.49 -16.59
CA THR A 396 45.04 -22.43 -15.59
C THR A 396 45.25 -22.90 -14.13
N GLY A 397 45.43 -24.22 -13.95
CA GLY A 397 45.66 -24.79 -12.60
C GLY A 397 44.45 -24.73 -11.69
N VAL A 398 43.23 -24.60 -12.26
CA VAL A 398 41.97 -24.55 -11.49
C VAL A 398 41.51 -25.95 -11.07
N ILE A 399 41.97 -26.98 -11.76
CA ILE A 399 41.75 -28.41 -11.48
C ILE A 399 43.08 -29.14 -11.42
#